data_ddf3e35b284a23007699ba85b82a6b9e
#
_entry.id   ddf3e35b284a23007699ba85b82a6b9e
#
_cell.length_a   1.000
_cell.length_b   1.000
_cell.length_c   1.000
_cell.angle_alpha   90.00
_cell.angle_beta   90.00
_cell.angle_gamma   90.00
#
_symmetry.space_group_name_H-M   'P 1'
#
loop_
_entity.id
_entity.type
_entity.pdbx_description
1 polymer ?
#
loop_
_entity_poly.entity_id
_entity_poly.type
_entity_poly.pdbx_seq_one_letter_code
_entity_poly.pdbx_strand_id
1 'polypeptide(L)'
;MSFRRCLPEFLSVALCFAGMLASAAVGQMVGPPAMTSQPPQQMPVYEPATPYPSTPYPTTPYPATPFPSTPYPSTPYSASAAGPTGLPDFASANPIASGASAGGNSGTAPTSPLYTPYGSPEAMSASLAAGSDSQAERLLNCAEPMQWLLGPTGLMYKSYLAGEREPRMGSELTHERTHGWYWQATVGGRVGLIRYGTDNSLWPQGWQLDAEGAAFPRLDLEHEEDLDDCDYRGGLLSTTRQGPIETKFGYYHLSSHLGDEYMIRYPDTLATRINYVRDSLIGGIAVYANPSLRLYGEVGWCFHEDGGARPWELQFGADFISPEPTGIGGTPFFAINGHLRQENNYSGNLSVQTGWAWRGRDGHLLRTGMQYFNGMSDHYEFYNTFEEEIGWGLWYDY
;
A
#
# COMPACT_ATOMS: atom_id res chain seq x y z
N MET A 1 -17.67 -33.62 -6.18
CA MET A 1 -16.53 -33.71 -7.14
C MET A 1 -15.29 -33.29 -6.35
N SER A 2 -14.36 -34.16 -6.14
CA SER A 2 -13.30 -34.03 -5.14
C SER A 2 -12.21 -33.03 -5.58
N PHE A 3 -12.06 -31.97 -4.86
CA PHE A 3 -11.09 -30.86 -5.06
C PHE A 3 -9.61 -31.30 -4.93
N ARG A 4 -9.35 -32.50 -4.48
CA ARG A 4 -7.99 -33.06 -4.32
C ARG A 4 -7.23 -33.33 -5.63
N ARG A 5 -7.86 -33.28 -6.81
CA ARG A 5 -7.20 -33.56 -8.10
C ARG A 5 -6.65 -32.35 -8.83
N CYS A 6 -7.09 -31.12 -8.49
CA CYS A 6 -6.65 -29.89 -9.20
C CYS A 6 -5.46 -29.17 -8.53
N LEU A 7 -5.17 -29.46 -7.26
CA LEU A 7 -4.10 -28.77 -6.51
C LEU A 7 -2.68 -28.94 -7.10
N PRO A 8 -2.27 -30.15 -7.61
CA PRO A 8 -0.93 -30.32 -8.16
C PRO A 8 -0.70 -29.58 -9.48
N GLU A 9 -1.72 -29.41 -10.31
CA GLU A 9 -1.58 -28.71 -11.59
C GLU A 9 -1.47 -27.19 -11.40
N PHE A 10 -2.24 -26.61 -10.46
CA PHE A 10 -2.15 -25.19 -10.11
C PHE A 10 -0.81 -24.83 -9.42
N LEU A 11 -0.30 -25.72 -8.56
CA LEU A 11 1.00 -25.51 -7.92
C LEU A 11 2.14 -25.55 -8.95
N SER A 12 2.02 -26.39 -9.99
CA SER A 12 2.97 -26.47 -11.10
C SER A 12 2.99 -25.18 -11.93
N VAL A 13 1.82 -24.61 -12.21
CA VAL A 13 1.70 -23.33 -12.95
C VAL A 13 2.24 -22.16 -12.12
N ALA A 14 1.93 -22.09 -10.83
CA ALA A 14 2.44 -21.04 -9.93
C ALA A 14 3.96 -21.16 -9.74
N LEU A 15 4.51 -22.36 -9.62
CA LEU A 15 5.95 -22.60 -9.55
C LEU A 15 6.67 -22.31 -10.87
N CYS A 16 6.06 -22.61 -12.03
CA CYS A 16 6.58 -22.22 -13.33
C CYS A 16 6.60 -20.70 -13.52
N PHE A 17 5.55 -20.01 -13.07
CA PHE A 17 5.49 -18.55 -13.12
C PHE A 17 6.54 -17.90 -12.19
N ALA A 18 6.66 -18.40 -10.96
CA ALA A 18 7.70 -17.94 -10.01
C ALA A 18 9.11 -18.26 -10.53
N GLY A 19 9.32 -19.40 -11.18
CA GLY A 19 10.59 -19.78 -11.80
C GLY A 19 10.99 -18.91 -13.00
N MET A 20 10.02 -18.54 -13.84
CA MET A 20 10.27 -17.59 -14.95
C MET A 20 10.61 -16.18 -14.46
N LEU A 21 9.93 -15.72 -13.39
CA LEU A 21 10.18 -14.41 -12.78
C LEU A 21 11.52 -14.35 -12.05
N ALA A 22 11.90 -15.42 -11.34
CA ALA A 22 13.22 -15.52 -10.71
C ALA A 22 14.37 -15.56 -11.75
N SER A 23 14.15 -16.17 -12.90
CA SER A 23 15.14 -16.20 -13.98
C SER A 23 15.34 -14.83 -14.63
N ALA A 24 14.28 -14.01 -14.71
CA ALA A 24 14.37 -12.63 -15.21
C ALA A 24 15.12 -11.71 -14.23
N ALA A 25 14.89 -11.85 -12.94
CA ALA A 25 15.55 -11.06 -11.89
C ALA A 25 17.05 -11.40 -11.75
N VAL A 26 17.42 -12.67 -11.88
CA VAL A 26 18.84 -13.11 -11.81
C VAL A 26 19.64 -12.70 -13.06
N GLY A 27 18.99 -12.55 -14.21
CA GLY A 27 19.64 -12.09 -15.45
C GLY A 27 20.14 -10.64 -15.38
N GLN A 28 19.61 -9.81 -14.49
CA GLN A 28 20.03 -8.41 -14.31
C GLN A 28 21.16 -8.21 -13.29
N MET A 29 21.48 -9.21 -12.46
CA MET A 29 22.59 -9.14 -11.49
C MET A 29 23.96 -9.50 -12.09
N VAL A 30 24.01 -9.93 -13.34
CA VAL A 30 25.28 -10.11 -14.06
C VAL A 30 25.61 -8.80 -14.76
N GLY A 31 26.58 -8.05 -14.25
CA GLY A 31 27.05 -6.80 -14.82
C GLY A 31 27.39 -6.95 -16.31
N PRO A 32 27.31 -5.87 -17.10
CA PRO A 32 27.52 -5.92 -18.53
C PRO A 32 28.89 -6.51 -18.86
N PRO A 33 29.01 -7.37 -19.88
CA PRO A 33 30.30 -7.86 -20.32
C PRO A 33 31.19 -6.67 -20.74
N ALA A 34 32.46 -6.73 -20.36
CA ALA A 34 33.44 -5.70 -20.66
C ALA A 34 33.33 -5.28 -22.14
N MET A 35 33.04 -4.00 -22.38
CA MET A 35 33.00 -3.42 -23.70
C MET A 35 34.37 -3.50 -24.31
N THR A 36 34.51 -4.30 -25.35
CA THR A 36 35.62 -4.18 -26.31
C THR A 36 35.47 -2.84 -26.99
N SER A 37 36.54 -2.03 -26.93
CA SER A 37 36.62 -0.70 -27.51
C SER A 37 36.44 -0.78 -29.04
N GLN A 38 35.26 -0.44 -29.52
CA GLN A 38 35.08 -0.06 -30.92
C GLN A 38 35.52 1.41 -31.11
N PRO A 39 36.15 1.74 -32.25
CA PRO A 39 36.53 3.11 -32.53
C PRO A 39 35.28 3.99 -32.65
N PRO A 40 35.37 5.30 -32.30
CA PRO A 40 34.24 6.20 -32.26
C PRO A 40 33.59 6.31 -33.64
N GLN A 41 32.34 5.89 -33.76
CA GLN A 41 31.50 6.21 -34.92
C GLN A 41 31.23 7.72 -34.89
N GLN A 42 31.50 8.40 -35.99
CA GLN A 42 31.18 9.81 -36.19
C GLN A 42 29.67 9.98 -36.03
N MET A 43 29.27 10.80 -35.05
CA MET A 43 27.88 11.21 -34.92
C MET A 43 27.42 11.94 -36.17
N PRO A 44 26.19 11.69 -36.67
CA PRO A 44 25.66 12.47 -37.79
C PRO A 44 25.57 13.94 -37.35
N VAL A 45 26.09 14.82 -38.20
CA VAL A 45 25.99 16.27 -38.04
C VAL A 45 24.51 16.62 -38.15
N TYR A 46 23.92 17.05 -37.05
CA TYR A 46 22.56 17.57 -37.09
C TYR A 46 22.56 18.90 -37.82
N GLU A 47 21.97 18.95 -39.02
CA GLU A 47 21.63 20.23 -39.65
C GLU A 47 20.57 20.94 -38.73
N PRO A 48 20.76 22.24 -38.42
CA PRO A 48 19.78 22.97 -37.64
C PRO A 48 18.46 23.01 -38.41
N ALA A 49 17.39 22.56 -37.78
CA ALA A 49 16.04 22.64 -38.31
C ALA A 49 15.71 24.07 -38.71
N THR A 50 15.22 24.24 -39.94
CA THR A 50 14.72 25.54 -40.40
C THR A 50 13.66 26.05 -39.46
N PRO A 51 13.73 27.35 -39.05
CA PRO A 51 12.73 27.88 -38.14
C PRO A 51 11.36 27.83 -38.79
N TYR A 52 10.38 27.29 -38.03
CA TYR A 52 8.97 27.33 -38.42
C TYR A 52 8.55 28.78 -38.65
N PRO A 53 7.78 29.07 -39.72
CA PRO A 53 7.28 30.42 -39.94
C PRO A 53 6.35 30.76 -38.76
N SER A 54 6.68 31.80 -38.00
CA SER A 54 5.85 32.37 -36.95
C SER A 54 4.62 33.01 -37.59
N THR A 55 3.51 32.27 -37.64
CA THR A 55 2.20 32.89 -37.88
C THR A 55 1.85 33.73 -36.64
N PRO A 56 1.60 35.02 -36.78
CA PRO A 56 1.17 35.81 -35.63
C PRO A 56 -0.18 35.30 -35.14
N TYR A 57 -0.24 35.00 -33.84
CA TYR A 57 -1.52 34.74 -33.16
C TYR A 57 -2.43 35.93 -33.35
N PRO A 58 -3.72 35.74 -33.74
CA PRO A 58 -4.67 36.81 -33.78
C PRO A 58 -4.89 37.37 -32.37
N THR A 59 -4.45 38.59 -32.14
CA THR A 59 -4.74 39.35 -30.93
C THR A 59 -6.20 39.85 -30.99
N THR A 60 -7.15 38.97 -30.72
CA THR A 60 -8.50 39.41 -30.36
C THR A 60 -8.50 39.60 -28.86
N PRO A 61 -8.76 40.82 -28.35
CA PRO A 61 -8.92 41.00 -26.92
C PRO A 61 -10.16 40.21 -26.47
N TYR A 62 -10.01 39.34 -25.47
CA TYR A 62 -11.14 38.73 -24.79
C TYR A 62 -12.01 39.86 -24.22
N PRO A 63 -13.33 39.87 -24.46
CA PRO A 63 -14.21 40.84 -23.80
C PRO A 63 -14.16 40.56 -22.29
N ALA A 64 -13.70 41.52 -21.52
CA ALA A 64 -13.77 41.49 -20.06
C ALA A 64 -15.27 41.52 -19.68
N THR A 65 -15.82 40.36 -19.38
CA THR A 65 -17.11 40.27 -18.68
C THR A 65 -16.84 40.65 -17.23
N PRO A 66 -17.46 41.71 -16.69
CA PRO A 66 -17.29 42.04 -15.28
C PRO A 66 -17.92 40.91 -14.44
N PHE A 67 -17.16 40.37 -13.53
CA PHE A 67 -17.69 39.48 -12.50
C PHE A 67 -18.74 40.24 -11.70
N PRO A 68 -19.96 39.72 -11.50
CA PRO A 68 -20.91 40.35 -10.60
C PRO A 68 -20.36 40.30 -9.16
N SER A 69 -20.02 41.46 -8.62
CA SER A 69 -19.70 41.63 -7.21
C SER A 69 -20.99 41.51 -6.40
N THR A 70 -21.33 40.31 -5.98
CA THR A 70 -22.32 40.11 -4.91
C THR A 70 -21.58 40.34 -3.59
N PRO A 71 -21.99 41.34 -2.78
CA PRO A 71 -21.43 41.51 -1.46
C PRO A 71 -21.84 40.33 -0.58
N TYR A 72 -20.85 39.67 0.04
CA TYR A 72 -21.11 38.75 1.14
C TYR A 72 -21.87 39.44 2.26
N PRO A 73 -22.99 38.92 2.76
CA PRO A 73 -23.63 39.51 3.94
C PRO A 73 -22.70 39.27 5.16
N SER A 74 -22.15 40.35 5.68
CA SER A 74 -21.47 40.38 6.97
C SER A 74 -22.52 40.29 8.08
N THR A 75 -22.74 39.07 8.60
CA THR A 75 -23.43 38.91 9.87
C THR A 75 -22.42 39.19 11.00
N PRO A 76 -22.71 40.16 11.89
CA PRO A 76 -21.87 40.36 13.06
C PRO A 76 -22.03 39.18 14.02
N TYR A 77 -20.95 38.49 14.32
CA TYR A 77 -20.90 37.48 15.37
C TYR A 77 -20.97 38.22 16.73
N SER A 78 -22.15 38.24 17.32
CA SER A 78 -22.31 38.70 18.71
C SER A 78 -21.75 37.62 19.63
N ALA A 79 -20.63 37.93 20.27
CA ALA A 79 -20.09 37.15 21.36
C ALA A 79 -21.05 37.27 22.57
N SER A 80 -21.84 36.22 22.80
CA SER A 80 -22.55 36.04 24.05
C SER A 80 -21.67 35.21 24.97
N ALA A 81 -21.10 35.89 25.97
CA ALA A 81 -20.43 35.26 27.11
C ALA A 81 -21.47 34.65 28.04
N ALA A 82 -21.54 33.34 28.08
CA ALA A 82 -22.12 32.58 29.19
C ALA A 82 -21.42 31.22 29.23
N GLY A 83 -20.45 31.09 30.14
CA GLY A 83 -19.85 29.82 30.46
C GLY A 83 -20.82 28.99 31.35
N PRO A 84 -20.78 27.68 31.23
CA PRO A 84 -21.05 26.80 32.34
C PRO A 84 -19.76 26.27 32.96
N THR A 85 -19.50 26.68 34.18
CA THR A 85 -18.65 26.03 35.14
C THR A 85 -19.19 24.61 35.42
N GLY A 86 -18.32 23.61 35.37
CA GLY A 86 -18.66 22.26 35.82
C GLY A 86 -17.71 21.21 35.29
N LEU A 87 -16.48 21.20 35.78
CA LEU A 87 -15.62 20.00 35.78
C LEU A 87 -16.12 19.09 36.93
N PRO A 88 -16.35 17.80 36.76
CA PRO A 88 -16.52 16.88 37.86
C PRO A 88 -15.17 16.56 38.52
N ASP A 89 -15.09 16.91 39.81
CA ASP A 89 -14.04 16.51 40.72
C ASP A 89 -14.01 14.98 40.89
N PHE A 90 -12.89 14.36 40.57
CA PHE A 90 -12.54 13.03 41.02
C PHE A 90 -11.66 13.12 42.26
N ALA A 91 -12.29 13.24 43.42
CA ALA A 91 -11.61 12.94 44.69
C ALA A 91 -12.59 12.48 45.71
N SER A 92 -12.24 11.35 46.32
CA SER A 92 -12.64 10.84 47.63
C SER A 92 -14.08 10.39 47.87
N ALA A 93 -14.23 9.07 48.08
CA ALA A 93 -14.82 8.56 49.34
C ALA A 93 -14.72 7.04 49.44
N ASN A 94 -13.80 6.54 50.26
CA ASN A 94 -14.04 5.35 51.04
C ASN A 94 -14.85 5.77 52.29
N PRO A 95 -15.79 4.96 52.80
CA PRO A 95 -15.61 4.48 54.15
C PRO A 95 -15.86 2.96 54.31
N ILE A 96 -15.02 2.40 55.15
CA ILE A 96 -15.07 1.14 55.84
C ILE A 96 -16.39 1.00 56.62
N ALA A 97 -17.07 -0.12 56.46
CA ALA A 97 -18.04 -0.59 57.44
C ALA A 97 -17.73 -2.05 57.82
N SER A 98 -17.30 -2.19 59.05
CA SER A 98 -17.12 -3.43 59.78
C SER A 98 -18.46 -4.11 60.11
N GLY A 99 -18.54 -5.40 59.83
CA GLY A 99 -19.64 -6.24 60.30
C GLY A 99 -19.18 -7.69 60.37
N ALA A 100 -18.83 -8.12 61.57
CA ALA A 100 -18.50 -9.51 61.90
C ALA A 100 -19.77 -10.36 62.00
N SER A 101 -19.72 -11.57 61.41
CA SER A 101 -20.51 -12.70 61.89
C SER A 101 -19.81 -14.01 61.48
N ALA A 102 -19.59 -14.84 62.50
CA ALA A 102 -18.94 -16.12 62.44
C ALA A 102 -19.81 -17.20 61.79
N GLY A 103 -19.21 -18.09 61.01
CA GLY A 103 -19.83 -19.33 60.55
C GLY A 103 -18.76 -20.17 59.84
N GLY A 104 -18.19 -21.15 60.56
CA GLY A 104 -17.16 -22.02 60.03
C GLY A 104 -17.66 -22.99 58.99
N ASN A 105 -16.83 -23.22 57.98
CA ASN A 105 -16.78 -24.53 57.35
C ASN A 105 -15.39 -24.73 56.71
N SER A 106 -14.81 -25.83 57.02
CA SER A 106 -13.52 -26.32 56.55
C SER A 106 -13.58 -26.63 55.04
N GLY A 107 -12.87 -25.82 54.24
CA GLY A 107 -12.66 -26.06 52.81
C GLY A 107 -11.24 -25.67 52.43
N THR A 108 -10.51 -26.64 51.96
CA THR A 108 -9.13 -26.57 51.47
C THR A 108 -8.86 -25.35 50.60
N ALA A 109 -7.87 -24.58 50.98
CA ALA A 109 -7.36 -23.44 50.18
C ALA A 109 -6.89 -23.89 48.81
N PRO A 110 -7.25 -23.17 47.74
CA PRO A 110 -6.63 -23.37 46.45
C PRO A 110 -5.22 -22.74 46.50
N THR A 111 -4.23 -23.60 46.34
CA THR A 111 -2.83 -23.20 46.07
C THR A 111 -2.77 -22.36 44.82
N SER A 112 -2.31 -21.12 44.96
CA SER A 112 -1.96 -20.27 43.81
C SER A 112 -1.01 -21.02 42.89
N PRO A 113 -1.22 -21.04 41.57
CA PRO A 113 -0.23 -21.63 40.68
C PRO A 113 1.00 -20.75 40.72
N LEU A 114 2.10 -21.35 41.16
CA LEU A 114 3.46 -20.82 41.02
C LEU A 114 3.68 -20.50 39.54
N TYR A 115 4.09 -19.28 39.25
CA TYR A 115 4.60 -18.81 37.98
C TYR A 115 5.75 -19.72 37.55
N THR A 116 5.53 -20.60 36.58
CA THR A 116 6.58 -21.34 35.90
C THR A 116 7.11 -20.49 34.75
N PRO A 117 8.35 -20.00 34.81
CA PRO A 117 8.96 -19.33 33.68
C PRO A 117 9.37 -20.40 32.66
N TYR A 118 8.98 -20.16 31.43
CA TYR A 118 9.37 -20.89 30.22
C TYR A 118 8.84 -22.33 30.08
N GLY A 119 7.79 -22.45 29.26
CA GLY A 119 7.40 -23.73 28.67
C GLY A 119 8.56 -24.33 27.86
N SER A 120 8.72 -25.66 27.96
CA SER A 120 9.76 -26.36 27.20
C SER A 120 9.63 -26.09 25.70
N PRO A 121 10.73 -26.15 24.90
CA PRO A 121 10.69 -26.01 23.45
C PRO A 121 9.69 -26.93 22.76
N GLU A 122 9.41 -28.09 23.38
CA GLU A 122 8.40 -29.06 22.89
C GLU A 122 6.97 -28.57 23.05
N ALA A 123 6.65 -27.85 24.16
CA ALA A 123 5.33 -27.25 24.35
C ALA A 123 5.08 -26.09 23.38
N MET A 124 6.13 -25.33 23.05
CA MET A 124 6.06 -24.27 22.07
C MET A 124 5.92 -24.80 20.63
N SER A 125 6.61 -25.89 20.28
CA SER A 125 6.47 -26.53 18.98
C SER A 125 5.12 -27.23 18.80
N ALA A 126 4.57 -27.84 19.85
CA ALA A 126 3.23 -28.43 19.83
C ALA A 126 2.13 -27.35 19.72
N SER A 127 2.28 -26.18 20.36
CA SER A 127 1.36 -25.06 20.24
C SER A 127 1.39 -24.43 18.85
N LEU A 128 2.57 -24.30 18.24
CA LEU A 128 2.74 -23.83 16.87
C LEU A 128 2.14 -24.81 15.84
N ALA A 129 2.32 -26.10 16.03
CA ALA A 129 1.76 -27.15 15.16
C ALA A 129 0.22 -27.21 15.28
N ALA A 130 -0.33 -27.20 16.49
CA ALA A 130 -1.78 -27.20 16.72
C ALA A 130 -2.46 -25.92 16.21
N GLY A 131 -1.77 -24.75 16.27
CA GLY A 131 -2.23 -23.49 15.68
C GLY A 131 -2.29 -23.54 14.16
N SER A 132 -1.31 -24.17 13.50
CA SER A 132 -1.25 -24.26 12.04
C SER A 132 -2.36 -25.14 11.43
N ASP A 133 -2.68 -26.25 12.08
CA ASP A 133 -3.72 -27.17 11.59
C ASP A 133 -5.13 -26.53 11.70
N SER A 134 -5.42 -25.81 12.78
CA SER A 134 -6.70 -25.10 12.94
C SER A 134 -6.87 -23.92 11.99
N GLN A 135 -5.78 -23.26 11.60
CA GLN A 135 -5.79 -22.18 10.62
C GLN A 135 -5.97 -22.70 9.19
N ALA A 136 -5.31 -23.81 8.86
CA ALA A 136 -5.49 -24.48 7.56
C ALA A 136 -6.94 -24.93 7.36
N GLU A 137 -7.60 -25.45 8.40
CA GLU A 137 -9.01 -25.81 8.37
C GLU A 137 -9.94 -24.61 8.20
N ARG A 138 -9.65 -23.46 8.82
CA ARG A 138 -10.42 -22.21 8.64
C ARG A 138 -10.29 -21.64 7.23
N LEU A 139 -9.12 -21.73 6.61
CA LEU A 139 -8.89 -21.32 5.22
C LEU A 139 -9.64 -22.20 4.22
N LEU A 140 -9.92 -23.46 4.56
CA LEU A 140 -10.54 -24.42 3.67
C LEU A 140 -12.05 -24.58 3.91
N ASN A 141 -12.57 -24.21 5.09
CA ASN A 141 -13.97 -24.37 5.45
C ASN A 141 -14.76 -23.07 5.26
N CYS A 142 -15.40 -22.93 4.09
CA CYS A 142 -16.44 -21.92 3.82
C CYS A 142 -17.75 -22.24 4.59
N ALA A 143 -17.67 -22.49 5.90
CA ALA A 143 -18.84 -22.89 6.69
C ALA A 143 -19.72 -21.69 7.13
N GLU A 144 -19.26 -20.45 6.94
CA GLU A 144 -20.02 -19.26 7.25
C GLU A 144 -21.07 -18.97 6.17
N PRO A 145 -22.28 -18.51 6.54
CA PRO A 145 -23.32 -18.21 5.58
C PRO A 145 -22.92 -17.04 4.68
N MET A 146 -23.22 -17.18 3.39
CA MET A 146 -23.04 -16.12 2.41
C MET A 146 -24.24 -15.15 2.49
N GLN A 147 -23.94 -13.85 2.56
CA GLN A 147 -24.96 -12.79 2.66
C GLN A 147 -24.52 -11.52 1.94
N TRP A 148 -25.48 -10.64 1.65
CA TRP A 148 -25.20 -9.30 1.15
C TRP A 148 -24.87 -8.37 2.30
N LEU A 149 -23.75 -7.64 2.18
CA LEU A 149 -23.27 -6.66 3.15
C LEU A 149 -22.99 -5.34 2.44
N LEU A 150 -23.46 -4.23 2.99
CA LEU A 150 -23.11 -2.87 2.58
C LEU A 150 -22.03 -2.33 3.52
N GLY A 151 -20.96 -1.72 2.94
CA GLY A 151 -19.83 -1.21 3.73
C GLY A 151 -19.15 -2.30 4.57
N PRO A 152 -18.82 -3.48 3.99
CA PRO A 152 -18.21 -4.56 4.75
C PRO A 152 -16.84 -4.17 5.28
N THR A 153 -16.50 -4.64 6.47
CA THR A 153 -15.12 -4.54 7.00
C THR A 153 -14.22 -5.61 6.40
N GLY A 154 -12.92 -5.30 6.27
CA GLY A 154 -11.91 -6.17 5.69
C GLY A 154 -12.00 -6.26 4.16
N LEU A 155 -10.89 -6.63 3.55
CA LEU A 155 -10.75 -6.71 2.09
C LEU A 155 -10.65 -8.17 1.64
N MET A 156 -11.33 -8.50 0.52
CA MET A 156 -11.19 -9.82 -0.13
C MET A 156 -9.81 -10.01 -0.74
N TYR A 157 -9.30 -8.99 -1.43
CA TYR A 157 -7.95 -8.93 -1.96
C TYR A 157 -7.13 -7.94 -1.14
N LYS A 158 -6.15 -8.44 -0.39
CA LYS A 158 -5.32 -7.58 0.49
C LYS A 158 -4.37 -6.72 -0.34
N SER A 159 -4.04 -5.51 0.15
CA SER A 159 -2.99 -4.65 -0.43
C SER A 159 -1.63 -5.34 -0.38
N TYR A 160 -0.74 -4.97 -1.29
CA TYR A 160 0.64 -5.45 -1.30
C TYR A 160 1.45 -4.68 -0.27
N LEU A 161 2.01 -5.36 0.73
CA LEU A 161 2.66 -4.66 1.85
C LEU A 161 3.81 -3.77 1.39
N ALA A 162 4.65 -4.24 0.48
CA ALA A 162 5.75 -3.48 -0.11
C ALA A 162 5.41 -2.83 -1.46
N GLY A 163 4.12 -2.75 -1.84
CA GLY A 163 3.69 -2.02 -3.04
C GLY A 163 3.71 -0.52 -2.77
N GLU A 164 4.50 0.24 -3.52
CA GLU A 164 4.72 1.68 -3.29
C GLU A 164 3.46 2.50 -3.56
N ARG A 165 2.68 2.14 -4.58
CA ARG A 165 1.45 2.87 -4.96
C ARG A 165 0.17 2.20 -4.48
N GLU A 166 0.24 1.47 -3.36
CA GLU A 166 -0.95 0.92 -2.70
C GLU A 166 -1.67 1.99 -1.88
N PRO A 167 -2.98 2.20 -2.10
CA PRO A 167 -3.76 3.14 -1.30
C PRO A 167 -3.81 2.73 0.18
N ARG A 168 -3.19 3.54 1.05
CA ARG A 168 -3.08 3.34 2.50
C ARG A 168 -2.88 4.68 3.20
N MET A 169 -2.75 4.68 4.52
CA MET A 169 -2.10 5.79 5.23
C MET A 169 -0.65 5.40 5.48
N GLY A 170 0.30 6.23 5.05
CA GLY A 170 1.72 5.97 5.17
C GLY A 170 2.53 7.24 5.38
N SER A 171 3.67 7.09 6.05
CA SER A 171 4.65 8.16 6.23
C SER A 171 6.03 7.51 6.30
N GLU A 172 6.92 7.91 5.41
CA GLU A 172 8.23 7.33 5.22
C GLU A 172 9.28 8.43 5.20
N LEU A 173 10.34 8.24 5.98
CA LEU A 173 11.53 9.07 5.94
C LEU A 173 12.60 8.26 5.21
N THR A 174 12.94 8.64 4.00
CA THR A 174 13.88 7.94 3.12
C THR A 174 15.09 8.80 2.80
N HIS A 175 16.21 8.16 2.62
CA HIS A 175 17.43 8.79 2.11
C HIS A 175 17.71 8.21 0.73
N GLU A 176 17.56 9.03 -0.30
CA GLU A 176 17.97 8.73 -1.66
C GLU A 176 19.47 9.03 -1.80
N ARG A 177 20.19 8.13 -2.43
CA ARG A 177 21.65 8.13 -2.50
C ARG A 177 22.25 9.39 -3.11
N THR A 178 21.56 10.02 -4.05
CA THR A 178 22.05 11.15 -4.85
C THR A 178 21.53 12.49 -4.38
N HIS A 179 20.27 12.53 -3.93
CA HIS A 179 19.56 13.77 -3.65
C HIS A 179 19.39 14.07 -2.15
N GLY A 180 19.55 13.05 -1.26
CA GLY A 180 19.46 13.25 0.18
C GLY A 180 18.15 12.77 0.77
N TRP A 181 17.62 13.50 1.77
CA TRP A 181 16.47 13.05 2.54
C TRP A 181 15.14 13.51 1.95
N TYR A 182 14.21 12.57 1.89
CA TYR A 182 12.82 12.81 1.52
C TYR A 182 11.87 12.41 2.64
N TRP A 183 10.77 13.12 2.75
CA TRP A 183 9.58 12.67 3.44
C TRP A 183 8.54 12.29 2.40
N GLN A 184 8.26 11.01 2.30
CA GLN A 184 7.25 10.48 1.41
C GLN A 184 6.01 10.14 2.23
N ALA A 185 4.84 10.54 1.79
CA ALA A 185 3.60 10.22 2.45
C ALA A 185 2.61 9.54 1.49
N THR A 186 1.75 8.71 2.05
CA THR A 186 0.59 8.16 1.36
C THR A 186 -0.65 8.54 2.16
N VAL A 187 -1.57 9.25 1.53
CA VAL A 187 -2.81 9.70 2.18
C VAL A 187 -3.99 9.12 1.42
N GLY A 188 -4.53 8.03 1.90
CA GLY A 188 -5.62 7.34 1.21
C GLY A 188 -6.04 6.04 1.85
N GLY A 189 -6.72 5.20 1.07
CA GLY A 189 -7.17 3.89 1.53
C GLY A 189 -8.03 3.17 0.52
N ARG A 190 -8.47 1.97 0.91
CA ARG A 190 -9.42 1.15 0.17
C ARG A 190 -10.55 0.73 1.09
N VAL A 191 -11.78 0.78 0.59
CA VAL A 191 -12.98 0.41 1.33
C VAL A 191 -13.86 -0.52 0.50
N GLY A 192 -14.45 -1.53 1.16
CA GLY A 192 -15.50 -2.36 0.58
C GLY A 192 -16.80 -1.57 0.46
N LEU A 193 -17.38 -1.50 -0.73
CA LEU A 193 -18.68 -0.87 -0.98
C LEU A 193 -19.83 -1.86 -0.76
N ILE A 194 -19.73 -3.02 -1.36
CA ILE A 194 -20.72 -4.11 -1.27
C ILE A 194 -20.04 -5.46 -1.37
N ARG A 195 -20.51 -6.42 -0.58
CA ARG A 195 -20.02 -7.81 -0.57
C ARG A 195 -21.18 -8.78 -0.70
N TYR A 196 -21.00 -9.82 -1.48
CA TYR A 196 -21.75 -11.06 -1.36
C TYR A 196 -20.79 -12.14 -0.85
N GLY A 197 -20.85 -12.45 0.42
CA GLY A 197 -19.85 -13.30 1.05
C GLY A 197 -20.10 -13.50 2.54
N THR A 198 -19.06 -14.00 3.20
CA THR A 198 -19.05 -14.20 4.66
C THR A 198 -18.86 -12.85 5.36
N ASP A 199 -19.36 -12.75 6.60
CA ASP A 199 -19.19 -11.57 7.48
C ASP A 199 -17.92 -11.68 8.32
N ASN A 200 -16.83 -12.11 7.73
CA ASN A 200 -15.52 -12.23 8.34
C ASN A 200 -14.63 -11.09 7.87
N SER A 201 -14.01 -10.35 8.77
CA SER A 201 -13.14 -9.22 8.42
C SER A 201 -11.68 -9.64 8.15
N LEU A 202 -11.22 -10.71 8.81
CA LEU A 202 -9.84 -11.20 8.64
C LEU A 202 -9.68 -12.03 7.36
N TRP A 203 -10.63 -12.94 7.12
CA TRP A 203 -10.63 -13.93 6.05
C TRP A 203 -11.96 -13.97 5.31
N PRO A 204 -12.45 -12.86 4.75
CA PRO A 204 -13.72 -12.85 4.04
C PRO A 204 -13.66 -13.78 2.82
N GLN A 205 -14.78 -14.44 2.52
CA GLN A 205 -14.94 -15.33 1.37
C GLN A 205 -16.08 -14.82 0.50
N GLY A 206 -15.95 -14.94 -0.82
CA GLY A 206 -17.00 -14.55 -1.75
C GLY A 206 -16.54 -13.52 -2.77
N TRP A 207 -17.39 -12.54 -3.05
CA TRP A 207 -17.17 -11.44 -3.98
C TRP A 207 -17.38 -10.09 -3.29
N GLN A 208 -16.59 -9.08 -3.68
CA GLN A 208 -16.67 -7.72 -3.14
C GLN A 208 -16.36 -6.69 -4.23
N LEU A 209 -17.05 -5.55 -4.19
CA LEU A 209 -16.70 -4.35 -4.92
C LEU A 209 -16.03 -3.38 -3.96
N ASP A 210 -14.83 -2.94 -4.30
CA ASP A 210 -14.04 -2.00 -3.52
C ASP A 210 -13.88 -0.68 -4.26
N ALA A 211 -13.80 0.42 -3.52
CA ALA A 211 -13.29 1.70 -4.00
C ALA A 211 -11.95 1.99 -3.34
N GLU A 212 -11.02 2.57 -4.11
CA GLU A 212 -9.72 2.99 -3.60
C GLU A 212 -9.38 4.40 -4.06
N GLY A 213 -8.55 5.09 -3.26
CA GLY A 213 -8.00 6.37 -3.63
C GLY A 213 -6.87 6.77 -2.70
N ALA A 214 -5.83 7.43 -3.26
CA ALA A 214 -4.72 7.97 -2.50
C ALA A 214 -4.01 9.09 -3.24
N ALA A 215 -3.37 9.98 -2.46
CA ALA A 215 -2.36 10.91 -2.89
C ALA A 215 -1.00 10.47 -2.33
N PHE A 216 0.07 10.68 -3.09
CA PHE A 216 1.43 10.26 -2.78
C PHE A 216 2.39 11.46 -2.93
N PRO A 217 2.37 12.43 -2.00
CA PRO A 217 3.31 13.55 -2.02
C PRO A 217 4.72 13.11 -1.62
N ARG A 218 5.74 13.69 -2.29
CA ARG A 218 7.15 13.61 -1.94
C ARG A 218 7.68 15.00 -1.60
N LEU A 219 8.24 15.17 -0.40
CA LEU A 219 8.78 16.42 0.10
C LEU A 219 10.30 16.30 0.26
N ASP A 220 11.01 17.26 -0.30
CA ASP A 220 12.47 17.37 -0.24
C ASP A 220 12.90 18.05 1.06
N LEU A 221 13.50 17.28 1.97
CA LEU A 221 13.94 17.78 3.29
C LEU A 221 15.25 18.57 3.22
N GLU A 222 16.00 18.48 2.12
CA GLU A 222 17.19 19.29 1.91
C GLU A 222 16.85 20.73 1.47
N HIS A 223 15.58 20.98 1.10
CA HIS A 223 15.09 22.24 0.59
C HIS A 223 13.80 22.71 1.29
N GLU A 224 13.83 22.83 2.62
CA GLU A 224 12.76 23.42 3.43
C GLU A 224 11.39 22.68 3.34
N GLU A 225 11.42 21.36 3.08
CA GLU A 225 10.24 20.51 2.90
C GLU A 225 9.40 20.88 1.67
N ASP A 226 10.07 21.40 0.61
CA ASP A 226 9.42 21.71 -0.66
C ASP A 226 8.78 20.44 -1.28
N LEU A 227 7.60 20.62 -1.87
CA LEU A 227 6.92 19.54 -2.59
C LEU A 227 7.58 19.32 -3.96
N ASP A 228 8.21 18.16 -4.16
CA ASP A 228 8.78 17.79 -5.46
C ASP A 228 7.69 17.36 -6.43
N ASP A 229 6.82 16.45 -6.01
CA ASP A 229 5.68 15.98 -6.80
C ASP A 229 4.59 15.37 -5.92
N CYS A 230 3.42 15.15 -6.53
CA CYS A 230 2.34 14.39 -5.92
C CYS A 230 1.60 13.57 -6.98
N ASP A 231 1.58 12.27 -6.80
CA ASP A 231 0.76 11.36 -7.60
C ASP A 231 -0.62 11.22 -6.96
N TYR A 232 -1.64 11.07 -7.80
CA TYR A 232 -3.01 10.79 -7.38
C TYR A 232 -3.50 9.51 -8.06
N ARG A 233 -4.04 8.60 -7.27
CA ARG A 233 -4.63 7.35 -7.76
C ARG A 233 -6.04 7.20 -7.22
N GLY A 234 -6.98 6.76 -8.10
CA GLY A 234 -8.34 6.42 -7.71
C GLY A 234 -8.87 5.29 -8.56
N GLY A 235 -9.65 4.37 -7.97
CA GLY A 235 -10.09 3.19 -8.70
C GLY A 235 -11.28 2.45 -8.09
N LEU A 236 -11.78 1.48 -8.89
CA LEU A 236 -12.82 0.54 -8.50
C LEU A 236 -12.36 -0.88 -8.82
N LEU A 237 -12.45 -1.77 -7.85
CA LEU A 237 -11.97 -3.14 -7.94
C LEU A 237 -13.08 -4.13 -7.62
N SER A 238 -13.29 -5.10 -8.50
CA SER A 238 -14.04 -6.31 -8.24
C SER A 238 -13.07 -7.37 -7.70
N THR A 239 -13.28 -7.80 -6.49
CA THR A 239 -12.37 -8.70 -5.79
C THR A 239 -13.08 -9.98 -5.37
N THR A 240 -12.37 -11.08 -5.34
CA THR A 240 -12.90 -12.36 -4.85
C THR A 240 -11.90 -13.05 -3.95
N ARG A 241 -12.42 -13.89 -3.06
CA ARG A 241 -11.62 -14.84 -2.30
C ARG A 241 -12.32 -16.17 -2.16
N GLN A 242 -11.59 -17.26 -2.43
CA GLN A 242 -12.02 -18.63 -2.22
C GLN A 242 -10.89 -19.43 -1.58
N GLY A 243 -11.00 -19.72 -0.29
CA GLY A 243 -9.94 -20.37 0.46
C GLY A 243 -8.63 -19.57 0.40
N PRO A 244 -7.53 -20.17 -0.07
CA PRO A 244 -6.23 -19.52 -0.14
C PRO A 244 -6.02 -18.62 -1.36
N ILE A 245 -7.01 -18.54 -2.27
CA ILE A 245 -6.86 -17.78 -3.53
C ILE A 245 -7.65 -16.49 -3.46
N GLU A 246 -7.01 -15.39 -3.78
CA GLU A 246 -7.59 -14.06 -3.99
C GLU A 246 -7.46 -13.68 -5.45
N THR A 247 -8.49 -13.03 -6.03
CA THR A 247 -8.41 -12.42 -7.36
C THR A 247 -8.93 -11.00 -7.32
N LYS A 248 -8.37 -10.16 -8.19
CA LYS A 248 -8.89 -8.81 -8.43
C LYS A 248 -8.96 -8.52 -9.93
N PHE A 249 -9.97 -7.76 -10.30
CA PHE A 249 -10.08 -7.14 -11.61
C PHE A 249 -10.68 -5.75 -11.42
N GLY A 250 -10.13 -4.74 -12.07
CA GLY A 250 -10.66 -3.40 -11.88
C GLY A 250 -10.04 -2.36 -12.77
N TYR A 251 -10.41 -1.13 -12.48
CA TYR A 251 -9.95 0.07 -13.13
C TYR A 251 -9.29 1.00 -12.11
N TYR A 252 -8.21 1.64 -12.52
CA TYR A 252 -7.69 2.80 -11.81
C TYR A 252 -7.30 3.91 -12.78
N HIS A 253 -7.45 5.14 -12.31
CA HIS A 253 -6.86 6.36 -12.85
C HIS A 253 -5.66 6.75 -12.00
N LEU A 254 -4.58 7.16 -12.66
CA LEU A 254 -3.40 7.75 -12.02
C LEU A 254 -3.00 9.00 -12.79
N SER A 255 -2.76 10.09 -12.05
CA SER A 255 -2.17 11.33 -12.58
C SER A 255 -1.07 11.81 -11.67
N SER A 256 -0.02 12.36 -12.25
CA SER A 256 1.15 12.87 -11.53
C SER A 256 1.34 14.35 -11.80
N HIS A 257 1.75 15.10 -10.78
CA HIS A 257 1.91 16.54 -10.85
C HIS A 257 3.17 16.98 -10.11
N LEU A 258 4.03 17.76 -10.76
CA LEU A 258 5.15 18.44 -10.11
C LEU A 258 4.65 19.45 -9.08
N GLY A 259 5.38 19.59 -7.99
CA GLY A 259 5.18 20.63 -7.00
C GLY A 259 5.52 22.03 -7.54
N ASP A 260 4.81 23.05 -7.07
CA ASP A 260 5.07 24.43 -7.48
C ASP A 260 6.47 24.87 -7.04
N GLU A 261 6.92 24.45 -5.86
CA GLU A 261 8.25 24.74 -5.31
C GLU A 261 9.35 24.11 -6.17
N TYR A 262 9.16 22.85 -6.61
CA TYR A 262 10.08 22.20 -7.53
C TYR A 262 10.21 22.96 -8.85
N MET A 263 9.09 23.41 -9.43
CA MET A 263 9.08 24.18 -10.67
C MET A 263 9.73 25.57 -10.52
N ILE A 264 9.61 26.21 -9.34
CA ILE A 264 10.27 27.47 -9.04
C ILE A 264 11.78 27.28 -8.90
N ARG A 265 12.22 26.19 -8.25
CA ARG A 265 13.63 25.85 -8.07
C ARG A 265 14.30 25.47 -9.38
N TYR A 266 13.58 24.76 -10.25
CA TYR A 266 14.06 24.28 -11.55
C TYR A 266 13.18 24.81 -12.69
N PRO A 267 13.29 26.11 -13.08
CA PRO A 267 12.41 26.72 -14.07
C PRO A 267 12.39 26.05 -15.43
N ASP A 268 13.48 25.37 -15.81
CA ASP A 268 13.58 24.62 -17.07
C ASP A 268 12.62 23.41 -17.12
N THR A 269 12.16 22.92 -15.98
CA THR A 269 11.21 21.82 -15.89
C THR A 269 9.82 22.18 -16.38
N LEU A 270 9.44 23.47 -16.37
CA LEU A 270 8.18 23.92 -16.97
C LEU A 270 8.08 23.57 -18.47
N ALA A 271 9.20 23.59 -19.20
CA ALA A 271 9.25 23.27 -20.61
C ALA A 271 9.31 21.75 -20.88
N THR A 272 9.70 20.96 -19.89
CA THR A 272 9.94 19.52 -20.01
C THR A 272 8.94 18.69 -19.20
N ARG A 273 8.01 19.33 -18.48
CA ARG A 273 6.96 18.67 -17.70
C ARG A 273 6.19 17.69 -18.57
N ILE A 274 6.08 16.47 -18.09
CA ILE A 274 5.47 15.37 -18.84
C ILE A 274 3.97 15.21 -18.60
N ASN A 275 3.46 15.66 -17.46
CA ASN A 275 2.05 15.52 -17.05
C ASN A 275 1.57 14.06 -17.23
N TYR A 276 2.24 13.16 -16.52
CA TYR A 276 1.98 11.71 -16.63
C TYR A 276 0.55 11.34 -16.22
N VAL A 277 -0.14 10.63 -17.08
CA VAL A 277 -1.52 10.15 -16.86
C VAL A 277 -1.66 8.74 -17.39
N ARG A 278 -2.37 7.88 -16.66
CA ARG A 278 -2.79 6.57 -17.16
C ARG A 278 -4.14 6.15 -16.61
N ASP A 279 -5.00 5.65 -17.51
CA ASP A 279 -6.25 4.96 -17.19
C ASP A 279 -6.06 3.48 -17.50
N SER A 280 -6.10 2.63 -16.49
CA SER A 280 -5.68 1.24 -16.62
C SER A 280 -6.74 0.25 -16.14
N LEU A 281 -6.85 -0.85 -16.87
CA LEU A 281 -7.48 -2.07 -16.36
C LEU A 281 -6.40 -2.95 -15.73
N ILE A 282 -6.68 -3.49 -14.55
CA ILE A 282 -5.79 -4.38 -13.83
C ILE A 282 -6.42 -5.73 -13.55
N GLY A 283 -5.63 -6.77 -13.60
CA GLY A 283 -6.01 -8.11 -13.17
C GLY A 283 -4.93 -8.72 -12.31
N GLY A 284 -5.30 -9.24 -11.14
CA GLY A 284 -4.35 -9.79 -10.19
C GLY A 284 -4.84 -11.08 -9.55
N ILE A 285 -3.88 -11.91 -9.17
CA ILE A 285 -4.09 -13.13 -8.40
C ILE A 285 -3.11 -13.17 -7.24
N ALA A 286 -3.57 -13.63 -6.07
CA ALA A 286 -2.72 -13.94 -4.95
C ALA A 286 -3.06 -15.31 -4.37
N VAL A 287 -2.04 -16.01 -3.87
CA VAL A 287 -2.17 -17.35 -3.30
C VAL A 287 -1.45 -17.40 -1.97
N TYR A 288 -2.13 -17.89 -0.94
CA TYR A 288 -1.51 -18.20 0.34
C TYR A 288 -0.89 -19.59 0.29
N ALA A 289 0.45 -19.64 0.21
CA ALA A 289 1.20 -20.91 0.29
C ALA A 289 1.10 -21.55 1.68
N ASN A 290 0.99 -20.71 2.70
CA ASN A 290 0.56 -21.01 4.06
C ASN A 290 -0.12 -19.76 4.65
N PRO A 291 -0.75 -19.83 5.83
CA PRO A 291 -1.49 -18.68 6.38
C PRO A 291 -0.70 -17.38 6.50
N SER A 292 0.62 -17.47 6.67
CA SER A 292 1.50 -16.31 6.84
C SER A 292 2.25 -15.88 5.57
N LEU A 293 2.28 -16.72 4.53
CA LEU A 293 3.00 -16.42 3.28
C LEU A 293 2.02 -16.30 2.12
N ARG A 294 1.89 -15.09 1.61
CA ARG A 294 1.11 -14.73 0.43
C ARG A 294 2.05 -14.42 -0.73
N LEU A 295 1.81 -15.03 -1.89
CA LEU A 295 2.47 -14.74 -3.15
C LEU A 295 1.47 -14.10 -4.09
N TYR A 296 1.88 -13.10 -4.88
CA TYR A 296 0.96 -12.40 -5.77
C TYR A 296 1.60 -12.00 -7.11
N GLY A 297 0.74 -11.79 -8.09
CA GLY A 297 1.08 -11.22 -9.38
C GLY A 297 -0.10 -10.46 -9.96
N GLU A 298 0.22 -9.40 -10.69
CA GLU A 298 -0.73 -8.49 -11.32
C GLU A 298 -0.23 -8.07 -12.69
N VAL A 299 -1.15 -7.88 -13.61
CA VAL A 299 -0.92 -7.25 -14.90
C VAL A 299 -1.86 -6.06 -15.04
N GLY A 300 -1.30 -4.93 -15.48
CA GLY A 300 -2.03 -3.72 -15.85
C GLY A 300 -1.94 -3.46 -17.35
N TRP A 301 -3.04 -2.99 -17.92
CA TRP A 301 -3.12 -2.53 -19.29
C TRP A 301 -3.76 -1.14 -19.35
N CYS A 302 -2.94 -0.18 -19.73
CA CYS A 302 -3.36 1.21 -19.90
C CYS A 302 -4.01 1.38 -21.28
N PHE A 303 -5.22 1.89 -21.32
CA PHE A 303 -5.98 2.14 -22.55
C PHE A 303 -6.07 3.64 -22.90
N HIS A 304 -5.72 4.52 -21.96
CA HIS A 304 -5.58 5.96 -22.17
C HIS A 304 -4.33 6.44 -21.43
N GLU A 305 -3.37 6.96 -22.16
CA GLU A 305 -2.04 7.30 -21.66
C GLU A 305 -1.59 8.68 -22.15
N ASP A 306 -0.85 9.41 -21.30
CA ASP A 306 -0.17 10.65 -21.63
C ASP A 306 1.14 10.74 -20.85
N GLY A 307 2.00 11.72 -21.15
CA GLY A 307 3.22 11.98 -20.40
C GLY A 307 4.27 10.88 -20.45
N GLY A 308 4.26 10.00 -21.46
CA GLY A 308 5.24 8.94 -21.63
C GLY A 308 4.83 7.58 -21.07
N ALA A 309 3.67 7.47 -20.45
CA ALA A 309 3.10 6.19 -20.04
C ALA A 309 3.02 5.20 -21.23
N ARG A 310 3.10 3.90 -20.95
CA ARG A 310 2.94 2.84 -21.93
C ARG A 310 1.93 1.80 -21.45
N PRO A 311 1.33 1.00 -22.39
CA PRO A 311 0.21 0.14 -22.05
C PRO A 311 0.45 -0.84 -20.90
N TRP A 312 1.60 -1.51 -20.86
CA TRP A 312 1.76 -2.67 -20.00
C TRP A 312 2.60 -2.40 -18.76
N GLU A 313 2.10 -2.91 -17.64
CA GLU A 313 2.83 -3.01 -16.38
C GLU A 313 2.62 -4.38 -15.75
N LEU A 314 3.61 -4.84 -14.98
CA LEU A 314 3.60 -6.10 -14.25
C LEU A 314 4.04 -5.82 -12.82
N GLN A 315 3.28 -6.30 -11.85
CA GLN A 315 3.63 -6.23 -10.43
C GLN A 315 3.55 -7.61 -9.81
N PHE A 316 4.52 -7.95 -8.96
CA PHE A 316 4.57 -9.26 -8.30
C PHE A 316 5.36 -9.20 -7.02
N GLY A 317 5.11 -10.14 -6.12
CA GLY A 317 5.82 -10.13 -4.85
C GLY A 317 5.36 -11.19 -3.87
N ALA A 318 5.82 -11.01 -2.64
CA ALA A 318 5.50 -11.88 -1.52
C ALA A 318 5.36 -11.07 -0.23
N ASP A 319 4.36 -11.42 0.56
CA ASP A 319 4.13 -10.88 1.90
C ASP A 319 4.24 -12.01 2.92
N PHE A 320 5.04 -11.82 3.96
CA PHE A 320 5.15 -12.73 5.09
C PHE A 320 4.76 -12.00 6.38
N ILE A 321 3.61 -12.40 6.95
CA ILE A 321 3.06 -11.79 8.16
C ILE A 321 2.04 -12.72 8.80
N SER A 322 1.93 -12.71 10.14
CA SER A 322 0.88 -13.45 10.85
C SER A 322 -0.52 -13.01 10.40
N PRO A 323 -1.42 -13.95 10.10
CA PRO A 323 -2.79 -13.66 9.69
C PRO A 323 -3.72 -13.32 10.86
N GLU A 324 -3.33 -13.66 12.08
CA GLU A 324 -4.16 -13.52 13.28
C GLU A 324 -3.99 -12.16 13.95
N PRO A 325 -4.99 -11.69 14.73
CA PRO A 325 -4.84 -10.52 15.58
C PRO A 325 -3.67 -10.70 16.55
N THR A 326 -2.76 -9.73 16.59
CA THR A 326 -1.48 -9.87 17.27
C THR A 326 -1.49 -9.35 18.71
N GLY A 327 -2.56 -8.64 19.12
CA GLY A 327 -2.57 -7.91 20.40
C GLY A 327 -1.49 -6.84 20.47
N ILE A 328 -1.10 -6.41 21.66
CA ILE A 328 -0.08 -5.36 21.89
C ILE A 328 1.31 -5.84 21.52
N GLY A 329 1.59 -7.14 21.59
CA GLY A 329 2.91 -7.72 21.29
C GLY A 329 3.31 -7.57 19.82
N GLY A 330 2.34 -7.52 18.90
CA GLY A 330 2.63 -7.45 17.47
C GLY A 330 3.27 -8.73 16.92
N THR A 331 3.74 -8.65 15.67
CA THR A 331 4.42 -9.73 14.95
C THR A 331 5.45 -9.16 13.98
N PRO A 332 6.56 -9.83 13.70
CA PRO A 332 7.44 -9.42 12.62
C PRO A 332 6.74 -9.57 11.26
N PHE A 333 7.13 -8.74 10.31
CA PHE A 333 6.73 -8.87 8.91
C PHE A 333 7.93 -8.72 7.98
N PHE A 334 7.79 -9.30 6.80
CA PHE A 334 8.70 -9.13 5.67
C PHE A 334 7.86 -9.07 4.38
N ALA A 335 8.20 -8.16 3.49
CA ALA A 335 7.54 -8.04 2.20
C ALA A 335 8.53 -7.65 1.11
N ILE A 336 8.27 -8.14 -0.09
CA ILE A 336 9.05 -7.81 -1.29
C ILE A 336 8.08 -7.59 -2.45
N ASN A 337 8.32 -6.53 -3.22
CA ASN A 337 7.53 -6.17 -4.40
C ASN A 337 8.45 -5.81 -5.55
N GLY A 338 8.16 -6.30 -6.74
CA GLY A 338 8.76 -5.88 -7.98
C GLY A 338 7.69 -5.30 -8.90
N HIS A 339 7.98 -4.15 -9.52
CA HIS A 339 7.08 -3.49 -10.45
C HIS A 339 7.83 -3.16 -11.74
N LEU A 340 7.42 -3.77 -12.86
CA LEU A 340 8.01 -3.60 -14.18
C LEU A 340 7.07 -2.80 -15.08
N ARG A 341 7.59 -1.79 -15.78
CA ARG A 341 6.80 -0.91 -16.63
C ARG A 341 7.35 -0.87 -18.06
N GLN A 342 6.45 -0.91 -19.03
CA GLN A 342 6.82 -0.92 -20.46
C GLN A 342 7.54 0.36 -20.88
N GLU A 343 7.21 1.53 -20.34
CA GLU A 343 7.88 2.81 -20.63
C GLU A 343 9.35 2.78 -20.25
N ASN A 344 9.75 1.92 -19.32
CA ASN A 344 11.13 1.68 -18.91
C ASN A 344 11.73 0.41 -19.59
N ASN A 345 11.19 -0.01 -20.74
CA ASN A 345 11.58 -1.25 -21.42
C ASN A 345 11.48 -2.50 -20.54
N TYR A 346 10.44 -2.57 -19.71
CA TYR A 346 10.24 -3.60 -18.68
C TYR A 346 11.37 -3.66 -17.65
N SER A 347 12.18 -2.61 -17.54
CA SER A 347 12.86 -2.28 -16.30
C SER A 347 11.84 -1.74 -15.29
N GLY A 348 12.18 -1.68 -14.02
CA GLY A 348 11.28 -1.24 -12.98
C GLY A 348 12.01 -1.07 -11.69
N ASN A 349 11.32 -1.37 -10.60
CA ASN A 349 11.87 -1.24 -9.26
C ASN A 349 11.62 -2.48 -8.42
N LEU A 350 12.38 -2.56 -7.34
CA LEU A 350 12.27 -3.53 -6.28
C LEU A 350 12.13 -2.79 -4.96
N SER A 351 11.06 -3.07 -4.22
CA SER A 351 10.86 -2.58 -2.87
C SER A 351 10.88 -3.74 -1.88
N VAL A 352 11.57 -3.56 -0.76
CA VAL A 352 11.67 -4.51 0.33
C VAL A 352 11.33 -3.82 1.64
N GLN A 353 10.37 -4.34 2.38
CA GLN A 353 9.99 -3.82 3.69
C GLN A 353 10.10 -4.90 4.76
N THR A 354 10.60 -4.54 5.93
CA THR A 354 10.69 -5.44 7.08
C THR A 354 10.56 -4.67 8.38
N GLY A 355 9.97 -5.26 9.38
CA GLY A 355 9.77 -4.59 10.66
C GLY A 355 8.77 -5.30 11.55
N TRP A 356 7.94 -4.53 12.21
CA TRP A 356 6.97 -4.99 13.19
C TRP A 356 5.56 -4.50 12.85
N ALA A 357 4.57 -5.35 13.11
CA ALA A 357 3.19 -5.10 12.73
C ALA A 357 2.20 -5.50 13.83
N TRP A 358 1.10 -4.77 13.90
CA TRP A 358 -0.02 -5.01 14.81
C TRP A 358 -1.30 -5.16 13.99
N ARG A 359 -1.87 -6.35 14.02
CA ARG A 359 -3.14 -6.63 13.34
C ARG A 359 -4.30 -6.53 14.31
N GLY A 360 -5.29 -5.69 13.95
CA GLY A 360 -6.56 -5.57 14.64
C GLY A 360 -7.49 -6.76 14.39
N ARG A 361 -8.58 -6.85 15.13
CA ARG A 361 -9.63 -7.87 14.95
C ARG A 361 -10.47 -7.63 13.70
N ASP A 362 -10.51 -6.41 13.23
CA ASP A 362 -11.14 -5.95 11.99
C ASP A 362 -10.31 -6.19 10.73
N GLY A 363 -9.08 -6.69 10.90
CA GLY A 363 -8.17 -7.00 9.80
C GLY A 363 -7.22 -5.87 9.43
N HIS A 364 -7.42 -4.66 9.95
CA HIS A 364 -6.53 -3.52 9.73
C HIS A 364 -5.15 -3.79 10.32
N LEU A 365 -4.13 -3.22 9.68
CA LEU A 365 -2.75 -3.51 9.99
C LEU A 365 -1.95 -2.22 10.16
N LEU A 366 -1.43 -1.98 11.37
CA LEU A 366 -0.43 -0.96 11.62
C LEU A 366 0.95 -1.60 11.53
N ARG A 367 1.87 -1.00 10.76
CA ARG A 367 3.24 -1.50 10.57
C ARG A 367 4.24 -0.38 10.73
N THR A 368 5.43 -0.72 11.22
CA THR A 368 6.59 0.17 11.20
C THR A 368 7.85 -0.64 10.93
N GLY A 369 8.80 -0.05 10.21
CA GLY A 369 10.02 -0.76 9.88
C GLY A 369 10.84 -0.09 8.81
N MET A 370 11.87 -0.80 8.36
CA MET A 370 12.77 -0.36 7.32
C MET A 370 12.18 -0.63 5.94
N GLN A 371 12.49 0.26 5.01
CA GLN A 371 12.25 0.13 3.58
C GLN A 371 13.57 0.27 2.82
N TYR A 372 13.76 -0.55 1.82
CA TYR A 372 14.77 -0.42 0.79
C TYR A 372 14.10 -0.42 -0.57
N PHE A 373 14.39 0.59 -1.39
CA PHE A 373 13.91 0.75 -2.74
C PHE A 373 15.09 0.82 -3.70
N ASN A 374 14.98 0.18 -4.85
CA ASN A 374 16.02 0.23 -5.88
C ASN A 374 15.40 0.04 -7.26
N GLY A 375 15.63 1.00 -8.16
CA GLY A 375 15.16 0.91 -9.54
C GLY A 375 14.65 2.23 -10.08
N MET A 376 13.78 2.14 -11.08
CA MET A 376 13.14 3.31 -11.68
C MET A 376 12.12 3.89 -10.71
N SER A 377 12.17 5.21 -10.54
CA SER A 377 11.31 5.95 -9.61
C SER A 377 9.86 5.53 -9.74
N ASP A 378 9.20 5.35 -8.60
CA ASP A 378 7.77 5.11 -8.52
C ASP A 378 6.95 6.40 -8.52
N HIS A 379 7.60 7.57 -8.40
CA HIS A 379 7.03 8.88 -8.67
C HIS A 379 6.97 9.13 -10.17
N TYR A 380 5.77 9.30 -10.72
CA TYR A 380 5.57 9.16 -12.16
C TYR A 380 6.00 10.38 -12.99
N GLU A 381 6.15 11.57 -12.41
CA GLU A 381 6.83 12.68 -13.08
C GLU A 381 8.33 12.38 -13.28
N PHE A 382 8.90 11.49 -12.45
CA PHE A 382 10.29 11.05 -12.49
C PHE A 382 10.46 9.60 -12.95
N TYR A 383 9.46 9.02 -13.62
CA TYR A 383 9.36 7.58 -13.93
C TYR A 383 10.60 6.97 -14.60
N ASN A 384 11.41 7.78 -15.29
CA ASN A 384 12.63 7.39 -16.01
C ASN A 384 13.93 7.68 -15.22
N THR A 385 13.81 8.12 -13.96
CA THR A 385 14.96 8.36 -13.07
C THR A 385 15.22 7.10 -12.25
N PHE A 386 16.49 6.73 -12.12
CA PHE A 386 16.90 5.62 -11.25
C PHE A 386 17.12 6.15 -9.83
N GLU A 387 16.54 5.50 -8.85
CA GLU A 387 16.64 5.84 -7.43
C GLU A 387 17.09 4.64 -6.61
N GLU A 388 17.89 4.89 -5.58
CA GLU A 388 18.30 3.93 -4.56
C GLU A 388 18.06 4.54 -3.20
N GLU A 389 17.02 4.05 -2.51
CA GLU A 389 16.57 4.62 -1.25
C GLU A 389 16.63 3.61 -0.10
N ILE A 390 16.93 4.12 1.07
CA ILE A 390 16.79 3.40 2.33
C ILE A 390 16.07 4.30 3.34
N GLY A 391 15.11 3.75 4.06
CA GLY A 391 14.31 4.56 4.96
C GLY A 391 13.64 3.78 6.08
N TRP A 392 12.85 4.53 6.84
CA TRP A 392 11.99 4.01 7.89
C TRP A 392 10.57 4.52 7.67
N GLY A 393 9.60 3.61 7.75
CA GLY A 393 8.20 3.93 7.51
C GLY A 393 7.26 3.51 8.65
N LEU A 394 6.12 4.17 8.64
CA LEU A 394 4.92 3.85 9.41
C LEU A 394 3.76 3.71 8.42
N TRP A 395 3.10 2.56 8.39
CA TRP A 395 2.02 2.26 7.44
C TRP A 395 0.78 1.74 8.17
N TYR A 396 -0.38 2.17 7.71
CA TYR A 396 -1.67 1.64 8.14
C TYR A 396 -2.44 1.15 6.91
N ASP A 397 -2.63 -0.17 6.84
CA ASP A 397 -3.36 -0.87 5.77
C ASP A 397 -4.77 -1.24 6.28
N TYR A 398 -5.77 -1.06 5.41
CA TYR A 398 -7.19 -1.26 5.72
C TYR A 398 -7.63 -2.72 5.55
#